data_0fe99852d2d2bb46d38508411a87b6d3
#
_entry.id   0fe99852d2d2bb46d38508411a87b6d3
#
_cell.length_a   1.000
_cell.length_b   1.000
_cell.length_c   1.000
_cell.angle_alpha   90.00
_cell.angle_beta   90.00
_cell.angle_gamma   90.00
#
_symmetry.space_group_name_H-M   'P 1'
#
loop_
_entity.id
_entity.type
_entity.pdbx_description
1 polymer ?
#
loop_
_entity_poly.entity_id
_entity_poly.type
_entity_poly.pdbx_seq_one_letter_code
_entity_poly.pdbx_strand_id
1 'polypeptide(L)'
;AGPGQQFGMQVPDDNISPQDKARAAEQRQKQATLSDVLEKAGDAYRKQLKISPRAVDYLKGRGLSGTVAKQFGLGYAPEGWRSLAGVFADYTDPLLVESGLVISNTDEPSADEKRYDRFRDRVMFPIRNVKGECIGFGGRVLGDEKPKYLNSPETPVFHKGRELYGLFEARGALRDIGYALVTEGYM
;
A
#
# COMPACT_ATOMS: atom_id res chain seq x y z
N ALA A 1 0.29 19.95 -61.04
CA ALA A 1 0.06 18.72 -60.28
C ALA A 1 1.38 18.24 -59.67
N GLY A 2 1.64 18.55 -58.41
CA GLY A 2 2.80 18.06 -57.66
C GLY A 2 2.42 16.82 -56.87
N PRO A 3 3.29 15.80 -56.73
CA PRO A 3 3.00 14.62 -55.95
C PRO A 3 3.06 14.96 -54.45
N GLY A 4 1.98 14.65 -53.76
CA GLY A 4 1.91 14.80 -52.30
C GLY A 4 2.94 13.90 -51.62
N GLN A 5 3.83 14.49 -50.86
CA GLN A 5 4.68 13.75 -49.94
C GLN A 5 3.81 13.25 -48.79
N GLN A 6 3.56 11.94 -48.74
CA GLN A 6 3.07 11.29 -47.54
C GLN A 6 4.21 11.22 -46.54
N PHE A 7 4.13 11.99 -45.47
CA PHE A 7 4.93 11.79 -44.30
C PHE A 7 4.39 10.56 -43.56
N GLY A 8 4.95 9.40 -43.89
CA GLY A 8 4.80 8.22 -43.04
C GLY A 8 5.52 8.48 -41.74
N MET A 9 4.79 8.77 -40.65
CA MET A 9 5.33 8.60 -39.33
C MET A 9 5.59 7.11 -39.12
N GLN A 10 6.85 6.72 -39.20
CA GLN A 10 7.27 5.44 -38.65
C GLN A 10 7.13 5.54 -37.13
N VAL A 11 6.12 4.87 -36.59
CA VAL A 11 6.11 4.51 -35.17
C VAL A 11 7.37 3.69 -34.96
N PRO A 12 8.28 4.04 -34.02
CA PRO A 12 9.39 3.17 -33.71
C PRO A 12 8.82 1.82 -33.31
N ASP A 13 9.13 0.79 -34.07
CA ASP A 13 8.95 -0.57 -33.59
C ASP A 13 9.79 -0.65 -32.33
N ASP A 14 9.12 -0.76 -31.17
CA ASP A 14 9.75 -1.06 -29.91
C ASP A 14 10.33 -2.48 -30.04
N ASN A 15 11.51 -2.56 -30.60
CA ASN A 15 12.35 -3.76 -30.59
C ASN A 15 12.86 -3.97 -29.16
N ILE A 16 11.91 -4.29 -28.26
CA ILE A 16 12.23 -4.70 -26.90
C ILE A 16 12.93 -6.05 -27.01
N SER A 17 14.17 -6.11 -26.51
CA SER A 17 14.95 -7.34 -26.55
C SER A 17 14.26 -8.46 -25.75
N PRO A 18 14.47 -9.74 -26.07
CA PRO A 18 13.95 -10.85 -25.28
C PRO A 18 14.35 -10.77 -23.80
N GLN A 19 15.54 -10.25 -23.52
CA GLN A 19 16.04 -10.03 -22.15
C GLN A 19 15.24 -8.94 -21.43
N ASP A 20 14.90 -7.85 -22.12
CA ASP A 20 14.09 -6.77 -21.54
C ASP A 20 12.67 -7.23 -21.28
N LYS A 21 12.10 -8.06 -22.15
CA LYS A 21 10.80 -8.70 -21.94
C LYS A 21 10.81 -9.62 -20.73
N ALA A 22 11.85 -10.42 -20.57
CA ALA A 22 12.00 -11.30 -19.41
C ALA A 22 12.12 -10.52 -18.11
N ARG A 23 12.95 -9.47 -18.07
CA ARG A 23 13.09 -8.58 -16.91
C ARG A 23 11.77 -7.89 -16.55
N ALA A 24 11.04 -7.40 -17.55
CA ALA A 24 9.75 -6.77 -17.33
C ALA A 24 8.72 -7.76 -16.79
N ALA A 25 8.74 -9.02 -17.22
CA ALA A 25 7.87 -10.07 -16.73
C ALA A 25 8.21 -10.45 -15.27
N GLU A 26 9.49 -10.60 -14.93
CA GLU A 26 9.94 -10.85 -13.56
C GLU A 26 9.54 -9.71 -12.62
N GLN A 27 9.72 -8.46 -13.06
CA GLN A 27 9.36 -7.29 -12.27
C GLN A 27 7.85 -7.22 -12.01
N ARG A 28 7.02 -7.50 -13.04
CA ARG A 28 5.56 -7.57 -12.88
C ARG A 28 5.15 -8.68 -11.91
N GLN A 29 5.77 -9.85 -12.01
CA GLN A 29 5.51 -10.97 -11.10
C GLN A 29 5.86 -10.61 -9.66
N LYS A 30 6.98 -9.97 -9.44
CA LYS A 30 7.41 -9.50 -8.12
C LYS A 30 6.44 -8.46 -7.55
N GLN A 31 6.02 -7.50 -8.36
CA GLN A 31 5.03 -6.50 -7.96
C GLN A 31 3.69 -7.13 -7.57
N ALA A 32 3.21 -8.12 -8.33
CA ALA A 32 2.00 -8.86 -8.01
C ALA A 32 2.13 -9.60 -6.67
N THR A 33 3.27 -10.25 -6.43
CA THR A 33 3.54 -10.98 -5.20
C THR A 33 3.59 -10.04 -3.98
N LEU A 34 4.22 -8.88 -4.10
CA LEU A 34 4.24 -7.86 -3.03
C LEU A 34 2.84 -7.31 -2.76
N SER A 35 2.04 -7.07 -3.80
CA SER A 35 0.66 -6.62 -3.65
C SER A 35 -0.20 -7.66 -2.93
N ASP A 36 -0.03 -8.94 -3.23
CA ASP A 36 -0.73 -10.04 -2.54
C ASP A 36 -0.39 -10.09 -1.05
N VAL A 37 0.88 -9.89 -0.70
CA VAL A 37 1.34 -9.81 0.69
C VAL A 37 0.68 -8.63 1.40
N LEU A 38 0.64 -7.46 0.78
CA LEU A 38 0.00 -6.26 1.32
C LEU A 38 -1.51 -6.42 1.47
N GLU A 39 -2.20 -7.05 0.51
CA GLU A 39 -3.62 -7.34 0.62
C GLU A 39 -3.92 -8.28 1.78
N LYS A 40 -3.11 -9.30 1.99
CA LYS A 40 -3.25 -10.23 3.12
C LYS A 40 -3.08 -9.52 4.46
N ALA A 41 -2.11 -8.63 4.57
CA ALA A 41 -1.94 -7.80 5.75
C ALA A 41 -3.15 -6.87 5.96
N GLY A 42 -3.64 -6.25 4.90
CA GLY A 42 -4.83 -5.40 4.93
C GLY A 42 -6.08 -6.14 5.42
N ASP A 43 -6.29 -7.38 4.98
CA ASP A 43 -7.38 -8.23 5.46
C ASP A 43 -7.26 -8.51 6.95
N ALA A 44 -6.05 -8.81 7.43
CA ALA A 44 -5.79 -9.02 8.84
C ALA A 44 -6.05 -7.76 9.68
N TYR A 45 -5.62 -6.60 9.20
CA TYR A 45 -5.87 -5.32 9.89
C TYR A 45 -7.37 -4.98 9.93
N ARG A 46 -8.14 -5.26 8.87
CA ARG A 46 -9.59 -5.08 8.87
C ARG A 46 -10.29 -5.97 9.89
N LYS A 47 -9.87 -7.22 10.01
CA LYS A 47 -10.39 -8.15 11.03
C LYS A 47 -10.08 -7.64 12.45
N GLN A 48 -8.87 -7.16 12.67
CA GLN A 48 -8.46 -6.60 13.97
C GLN A 48 -9.26 -5.34 14.34
N LEU A 49 -9.58 -4.48 13.39
CA LEU A 49 -10.42 -3.31 13.65
C LEU A 49 -11.80 -3.71 14.20
N LYS A 50 -12.42 -4.72 13.62
CA LYS A 50 -13.75 -5.20 14.04
C LYS A 50 -13.79 -5.71 15.48
N ILE A 51 -12.70 -6.22 15.99
CA ILE A 51 -12.60 -6.79 17.34
C ILE A 51 -11.87 -5.87 18.33
N SER A 52 -11.55 -4.65 17.94
CA SER A 52 -10.87 -3.66 18.78
C SER A 52 -11.81 -2.50 19.11
N PRO A 53 -12.48 -2.51 20.28
CA PRO A 53 -13.36 -1.40 20.69
C PRO A 53 -12.63 -0.07 20.74
N ARG A 54 -11.39 -0.06 21.21
CA ARG A 54 -10.54 1.14 21.29
C ARG A 54 -10.34 1.79 19.93
N ALA A 55 -10.03 1.02 18.90
CA ALA A 55 -9.83 1.54 17.55
C ALA A 55 -11.16 1.99 16.91
N VAL A 56 -12.23 1.24 17.13
CA VAL A 56 -13.58 1.61 16.67
C VAL A 56 -14.02 2.92 17.30
N ASP A 57 -13.87 3.07 18.60
CA ASP A 57 -14.27 4.28 19.34
C ASP A 57 -13.44 5.49 18.90
N TYR A 58 -12.14 5.29 18.64
CA TYR A 58 -11.29 6.31 18.08
C TYR A 58 -11.82 6.84 16.75
N LEU A 59 -12.17 5.96 15.82
CA LEU A 59 -12.70 6.34 14.50
C LEU A 59 -14.06 7.04 14.62
N LYS A 60 -14.94 6.55 15.48
CA LYS A 60 -16.22 7.21 15.77
C LYS A 60 -16.02 8.61 16.33
N GLY A 61 -15.10 8.78 17.25
CA GLY A 61 -14.73 10.08 17.82
C GLY A 61 -14.18 11.06 16.79
N ARG A 62 -13.60 10.56 15.71
CA ARG A 62 -13.13 11.35 14.56
C ARG A 62 -14.22 11.60 13.50
N GLY A 63 -15.43 11.15 13.74
CA GLY A 63 -16.56 11.34 12.82
C GLY A 63 -16.60 10.36 11.64
N LEU A 64 -15.83 9.28 11.69
CA LEU A 64 -15.80 8.27 10.63
C LEU A 64 -16.87 7.20 10.90
N SER A 65 -17.74 6.99 9.92
CA SER A 65 -18.77 5.94 9.96
C SER A 65 -18.18 4.58 9.57
N GLY A 66 -18.89 3.52 9.96
CA GLY A 66 -18.56 2.16 9.53
C GLY A 66 -18.61 1.99 8.01
N THR A 67 -19.51 2.72 7.33
CA THR A 67 -19.60 2.71 5.86
C THR A 67 -18.34 3.30 5.22
N VAL A 68 -17.85 4.44 5.71
CA VAL A 68 -16.62 5.07 5.23
C VAL A 68 -15.42 4.18 5.54
N ALA A 69 -15.31 3.64 6.75
CA ALA A 69 -14.24 2.73 7.12
C ALA A 69 -14.18 1.51 6.19
N LYS A 70 -15.33 0.94 5.83
CA LYS A 70 -15.43 -0.17 4.89
C LYS A 70 -15.02 0.25 3.46
N GLN A 71 -15.50 1.39 3.00
CA GLN A 71 -15.21 1.91 1.66
C GLN A 71 -13.71 2.11 1.45
N PHE A 72 -13.01 2.66 2.45
CA PHE A 72 -11.58 2.91 2.40
C PHE A 72 -10.73 1.72 2.89
N GLY A 73 -11.37 0.65 3.34
CA GLY A 73 -10.68 -0.55 3.81
C GLY A 73 -9.85 -0.34 5.07
N LEU A 74 -10.30 0.55 5.96
CA LEU A 74 -9.57 0.86 7.19
C LEU A 74 -9.38 -0.39 8.06
N GLY A 75 -8.26 -0.44 8.76
CA GLY A 75 -7.91 -1.51 9.66
C GLY A 75 -7.25 -1.01 10.94
N TYR A 76 -6.80 -1.95 11.74
CA TYR A 76 -6.06 -1.69 12.97
C TYR A 76 -4.87 -2.64 13.08
N ALA A 77 -3.68 -2.09 13.29
CA ALA A 77 -2.49 -2.85 13.62
C ALA A 77 -2.42 -2.97 15.15
N PRO A 78 -2.45 -4.20 15.70
CA PRO A 78 -2.41 -4.40 17.15
C PRO A 78 -1.10 -3.89 17.79
N GLU A 79 -1.09 -3.75 19.09
CA GLU A 79 0.07 -3.29 19.88
C GLU A 79 1.28 -4.24 19.80
N GLY A 80 1.07 -5.51 19.51
CA GLY A 80 2.12 -6.54 19.52
C GLY A 80 3.26 -6.24 18.54
N TRP A 81 4.47 -6.62 18.91
CA TRP A 81 5.67 -6.44 18.12
C TRP A 81 5.73 -7.33 16.87
N ARG A 82 5.05 -8.48 16.90
CA ARG A 82 5.05 -9.49 15.86
C ARG A 82 3.64 -10.02 15.56
N SER A 83 2.67 -9.14 15.51
CA SER A 83 1.27 -9.53 15.23
C SER A 83 1.12 -10.20 13.87
N LEU A 84 1.92 -9.81 12.89
CA LEU A 84 1.91 -10.42 11.56
C LEU A 84 2.46 -11.85 11.54
N ALA A 85 3.16 -12.30 12.58
CA ALA A 85 3.58 -13.69 12.71
C ALA A 85 2.39 -14.66 12.81
N GLY A 86 1.25 -14.19 13.30
CA GLY A 86 -0.01 -14.96 13.29
C GLY A 86 -0.78 -14.90 11.97
N VAL A 87 -0.36 -14.05 11.04
CA VAL A 87 -1.01 -13.84 9.74
C VAL A 87 -0.30 -14.57 8.61
N PHE A 88 1.03 -14.52 8.61
CA PHE A 88 1.88 -15.15 7.60
C PHE A 88 2.50 -16.43 8.12
N ALA A 89 2.54 -17.45 7.27
CA ALA A 89 3.09 -18.77 7.64
C ALA A 89 4.58 -18.69 8.00
N ASP A 90 5.33 -17.82 7.32
CA ASP A 90 6.76 -17.60 7.57
C ASP A 90 7.02 -16.09 7.82
N TYR A 91 7.19 -15.75 9.10
CA TYR A 91 7.51 -14.37 9.48
C TYR A 91 8.93 -13.92 9.07
N THR A 92 9.79 -14.86 8.69
CA THR A 92 11.13 -14.60 8.19
C THR A 92 11.18 -14.38 6.68
N ASP A 93 10.04 -14.47 5.99
CA ASP A 93 9.94 -14.26 4.54
C ASP A 93 10.46 -12.86 4.17
N PRO A 94 11.46 -12.76 3.26
CA PRO A 94 12.00 -11.49 2.81
C PRO A 94 10.94 -10.54 2.22
N LEU A 95 9.85 -11.06 1.67
CA LEU A 95 8.75 -10.26 1.13
C LEU A 95 8.10 -9.36 2.18
N LEU A 96 8.11 -9.76 3.45
CA LEU A 96 7.55 -8.95 4.53
C LEU A 96 8.37 -7.68 4.77
N VAL A 97 9.69 -7.76 4.66
CA VAL A 97 10.58 -6.60 4.74
C VAL A 97 10.49 -5.78 3.46
N GLU A 98 10.52 -6.42 2.31
CA GLU A 98 10.47 -5.75 1.01
C GLU A 98 9.17 -4.98 0.77
N SER A 99 8.04 -5.50 1.28
CA SER A 99 6.74 -4.84 1.25
C SER A 99 6.60 -3.68 2.25
N GLY A 100 7.56 -3.52 3.17
CA GLY A 100 7.53 -2.51 4.21
C GLY A 100 6.67 -2.86 5.43
N LEU A 101 6.18 -4.09 5.54
CA LEU A 101 5.36 -4.54 6.67
C LEU A 101 6.17 -4.87 7.91
N VAL A 102 7.39 -5.35 7.73
CA VAL A 102 8.30 -5.78 8.79
C VAL A 102 9.62 -5.04 8.66
N ILE A 103 10.19 -4.69 9.80
CA ILE A 103 11.52 -4.10 9.90
C ILE A 103 12.48 -5.18 10.39
N SER A 104 13.62 -5.33 9.72
CA SER A 104 14.74 -6.16 10.13
C SER A 104 15.96 -5.30 10.41
N ASN A 105 16.75 -5.67 11.41
CA ASN A 105 18.00 -4.97 11.75
C ASN A 105 19.18 -5.43 10.91
N THR A 106 18.99 -6.39 10.02
CA THR A 106 20.03 -6.94 9.14
C THR A 106 19.44 -7.36 7.79
N ASP A 107 20.24 -7.27 6.73
CA ASP A 107 19.85 -7.72 5.40
C ASP A 107 19.98 -9.25 5.22
N GLU A 108 20.69 -9.91 6.14
CA GLU A 108 20.90 -11.36 6.13
C GLU A 108 20.23 -12.02 7.33
N PRO A 109 19.45 -13.10 7.12
CA PRO A 109 18.91 -13.89 8.22
C PRO A 109 20.03 -14.45 9.10
N SER A 110 20.02 -14.12 10.38
CA SER A 110 20.98 -14.57 11.38
C SER A 110 20.32 -14.85 12.73
N ALA A 111 21.05 -15.53 13.62
CA ALA A 111 20.56 -15.79 14.98
C ALA A 111 20.31 -14.49 15.78
N ASP A 112 21.02 -13.41 15.44
CA ASP A 112 20.90 -12.10 16.08
C ASP A 112 19.92 -11.16 15.36
N GLU A 113 19.24 -11.66 14.34
CA GLU A 113 18.24 -10.88 13.61
C GLU A 113 17.09 -10.50 14.50
N LYS A 114 16.81 -9.20 14.54
CA LYS A 114 15.61 -8.66 15.19
C LYS A 114 14.62 -8.23 14.12
N ARG A 115 13.47 -8.88 14.11
CA ARG A 115 12.35 -8.55 13.24
C ARG A 115 11.18 -8.08 14.08
N TYR A 116 10.49 -7.06 13.62
CA TYR A 116 9.26 -6.57 14.23
C TYR A 116 8.36 -5.89 13.20
N ASP A 117 7.07 -5.85 13.50
CA ASP A 117 6.09 -5.18 12.66
C ASP A 117 6.38 -3.67 12.58
N ARG A 118 6.30 -3.12 11.37
CA ARG A 118 6.45 -1.67 11.19
C ARG A 118 5.33 -0.90 11.85
N PHE A 119 4.11 -1.39 11.75
CA PHE A 119 2.93 -0.72 12.27
C PHE A 119 2.43 -1.43 13.54
N ARG A 120 2.32 -0.67 14.63
CA ARG A 120 1.86 -1.15 15.93
C ARG A 120 0.96 -0.12 16.56
N ASP A 121 -0.18 -0.56 17.10
CA ASP A 121 -1.18 0.31 17.73
C ASP A 121 -1.55 1.53 16.87
N ARG A 122 -1.89 1.26 15.62
CA ARG A 122 -2.22 2.27 14.63
C ARG A 122 -3.49 1.90 13.85
N VAL A 123 -4.32 2.90 13.59
CA VAL A 123 -5.34 2.77 12.53
C VAL A 123 -4.61 2.74 11.20
N MET A 124 -4.98 1.76 10.35
CA MET A 124 -4.32 1.49 9.09
C MET A 124 -5.15 1.95 7.91
N PHE A 125 -4.51 2.68 7.02
CA PHE A 125 -5.09 3.22 5.79
C PHE A 125 -4.39 2.55 4.60
N PRO A 126 -5.03 1.60 3.91
CA PRO A 126 -4.41 1.00 2.74
C PRO A 126 -4.28 2.02 1.62
N ILE A 127 -3.10 2.12 1.04
CA ILE A 127 -2.84 2.97 -0.13
C ILE A 127 -3.00 2.11 -1.36
N ARG A 128 -3.86 2.55 -2.30
CA ARG A 128 -4.16 1.80 -3.52
C ARG A 128 -3.71 2.56 -4.75
N ASN A 129 -3.19 1.84 -5.73
CA ASN A 129 -2.89 2.38 -7.04
C ASN A 129 -4.17 2.53 -7.88
N VAL A 130 -4.03 3.01 -9.11
CA VAL A 130 -5.18 3.24 -10.02
C VAL A 130 -5.95 1.97 -10.37
N LYS A 131 -5.34 0.80 -10.23
CA LYS A 131 -5.96 -0.51 -10.44
C LYS A 131 -6.70 -1.03 -9.21
N GLY A 132 -6.57 -0.36 -8.05
CA GLY A 132 -7.14 -0.78 -6.79
C GLY A 132 -6.29 -1.78 -6.01
N GLU A 133 -5.07 -2.03 -6.43
CA GLU A 133 -4.14 -2.91 -5.73
C GLU A 133 -3.53 -2.19 -4.53
N CYS A 134 -3.45 -2.86 -3.38
CA CYS A 134 -2.77 -2.32 -2.20
C CYS A 134 -1.25 -2.29 -2.44
N ILE A 135 -0.68 -1.11 -2.35
CA ILE A 135 0.76 -0.87 -2.58
C ILE A 135 1.51 -0.46 -1.31
N GLY A 136 0.81 -0.17 -0.24
CA GLY A 136 1.37 0.23 1.04
C GLY A 136 0.31 0.64 2.02
N PHE A 137 0.74 1.19 3.15
CA PHE A 137 -0.13 1.65 4.22
C PHE A 137 0.33 2.99 4.78
N GLY A 138 -0.64 3.79 5.22
CA GLY A 138 -0.44 4.81 6.22
C GLY A 138 -0.97 4.32 7.56
N GLY A 139 -0.32 4.69 8.66
CA GLY A 139 -0.74 4.34 10.01
C GLY A 139 -0.82 5.56 10.91
N ARG A 140 -1.92 5.75 11.59
CA ARG A 140 -2.15 6.85 12.53
C ARG A 140 -2.26 6.30 13.95
N VAL A 141 -1.46 6.83 14.90
CA VAL A 141 -1.60 6.48 16.32
C VAL A 141 -2.96 6.91 16.86
N LEU A 142 -3.44 6.19 17.86
CA LEU A 142 -4.70 6.51 18.53
C LEU A 142 -4.50 7.57 19.62
N GLY A 143 -3.29 7.67 20.17
CA GLY A 143 -2.89 8.61 21.22
C GLY A 143 -1.94 9.68 20.73
N ASP A 144 -1.01 10.06 21.58
CA ASP A 144 -0.04 11.14 21.36
C ASP A 144 1.37 10.63 21.03
N GLU A 145 1.55 9.32 20.83
CA GLU A 145 2.84 8.74 20.47
C GLU A 145 3.32 9.32 19.14
N LYS A 146 4.64 9.39 19.00
CA LYS A 146 5.29 9.87 17.76
C LYS A 146 6.01 8.72 17.04
N PRO A 147 6.03 8.79 15.71
CA PRO A 147 5.39 9.78 14.85
C PRO A 147 3.87 9.60 14.82
N LYS A 148 3.12 10.70 14.75
CA LYS A 148 1.65 10.67 14.68
C LYS A 148 1.16 9.89 13.46
N TYR A 149 1.78 10.12 12.31
CA TYR A 149 1.56 9.36 11.08
C TYR A 149 2.84 8.64 10.66
N LEU A 150 2.70 7.39 10.26
CA LEU A 150 3.77 6.57 9.74
C LEU A 150 3.31 5.95 8.41
N ASN A 151 4.11 6.11 7.37
CA ASN A 151 3.83 5.53 6.06
C ASN A 151 4.74 4.35 5.76
N SER A 152 4.31 3.47 4.85
CA SER A 152 5.20 2.50 4.22
C SER A 152 6.42 3.20 3.64
N PRO A 153 7.60 2.56 3.66
CA PRO A 153 8.78 3.09 2.98
C PRO A 153 8.62 2.99 1.46
N GLU A 154 9.56 3.57 0.71
CA GLU A 154 9.71 3.26 -0.71
C GLU A 154 9.86 1.76 -0.90
N THR A 155 9.12 1.19 -1.82
CA THR A 155 9.16 -0.22 -2.19
C THR A 155 9.07 -0.36 -3.71
N PRO A 156 9.30 -1.55 -4.28
CA PRO A 156 9.10 -1.77 -5.72
C PRO A 156 7.68 -1.47 -6.22
N VAL A 157 6.68 -1.46 -5.34
CA VAL A 157 5.27 -1.18 -5.70
C VAL A 157 4.78 0.18 -5.21
N PHE A 158 5.52 0.86 -4.32
CA PHE A 158 5.10 2.11 -3.70
C PHE A 158 6.16 3.20 -3.83
N HIS A 159 5.85 4.24 -4.61
CA HIS A 159 6.70 5.42 -4.82
C HIS A 159 5.97 6.64 -4.26
N LYS A 160 6.38 7.12 -3.09
CA LYS A 160 5.71 8.18 -2.32
C LYS A 160 5.43 9.45 -3.13
N GLY A 161 6.33 9.82 -4.02
CA GLY A 161 6.16 11.01 -4.86
C GLY A 161 5.18 10.85 -6.01
N ARG A 162 4.62 9.67 -6.24
CA ARG A 162 3.75 9.35 -7.38
C ARG A 162 2.36 8.92 -6.99
N GLU A 163 2.11 8.68 -5.71
CA GLU A 163 0.86 8.11 -5.22
C GLU A 163 0.09 9.11 -4.37
N LEU A 164 -1.21 9.19 -4.61
CA LEU A 164 -2.13 10.01 -3.85
C LEU A 164 -3.16 9.11 -3.16
N TYR A 165 -3.21 9.19 -1.82
CA TYR A 165 -4.18 8.43 -1.05
C TYR A 165 -5.62 8.81 -1.40
N GLY A 166 -6.48 7.81 -1.49
CA GLY A 166 -7.90 7.99 -1.74
C GLY A 166 -8.29 8.23 -3.20
N LEU A 167 -7.33 8.33 -4.12
CA LEU A 167 -7.63 8.59 -5.53
C LEU A 167 -8.42 7.44 -6.17
N PHE A 168 -8.07 6.19 -5.87
CA PHE A 168 -8.81 5.03 -6.37
C PHE A 168 -10.26 5.01 -5.85
N GLU A 169 -10.45 5.24 -4.55
CA GLU A 169 -11.77 5.26 -3.90
C GLU A 169 -12.63 6.41 -4.44
N ALA A 170 -12.03 7.54 -4.76
CA ALA A 170 -12.71 8.73 -5.28
C ALA A 170 -13.05 8.67 -6.77
N ARG A 171 -12.56 7.68 -7.53
CA ARG A 171 -12.65 7.64 -9.00
C ARG A 171 -14.06 7.78 -9.56
N GLY A 172 -15.06 7.24 -8.87
CA GLY A 172 -16.45 7.37 -9.25
C GLY A 172 -16.95 8.80 -9.11
N ALA A 173 -16.75 9.38 -7.94
CA ALA A 173 -17.11 10.77 -7.66
C ALA A 173 -16.39 11.78 -8.56
N LEU A 174 -15.11 11.52 -8.87
CA LEU A 174 -14.33 12.38 -9.77
C LEU A 174 -14.92 12.45 -11.18
N ARG A 175 -15.45 11.35 -11.71
CA ARG A 175 -16.12 11.33 -13.01
C ARG A 175 -17.39 12.18 -13.03
N ASP A 176 -18.13 12.19 -11.91
CA ASP A 176 -19.40 12.89 -11.81
C ASP A 176 -19.22 14.37 -11.50
N ILE A 177 -18.25 14.70 -10.65
CA ILE A 177 -18.02 16.07 -10.16
C ILE A 177 -17.02 16.84 -11.02
N GLY A 178 -16.02 16.16 -11.58
CA GLY A 178 -15.02 16.75 -12.47
C GLY A 178 -13.88 17.47 -11.76
N TYR A 179 -13.83 17.48 -10.43
CA TYR A 179 -12.71 18.04 -9.65
C TYR A 179 -12.46 17.25 -8.37
N ALA A 180 -11.28 17.44 -7.79
CA ALA A 180 -10.90 16.85 -6.51
C ALA A 180 -10.29 17.91 -5.59
N LEU A 181 -10.52 17.76 -4.29
CA LEU A 181 -9.82 18.50 -3.25
C LEU A 181 -8.71 17.61 -2.70
N VAL A 182 -7.50 18.16 -2.65
CA VAL A 182 -6.34 17.49 -2.09
C VAL A 182 -6.00 18.13 -0.75
N THR A 183 -5.91 17.32 0.29
CA THR A 183 -5.60 17.76 1.66
C THR A 183 -4.42 16.99 2.21
N GLU A 184 -3.78 17.51 3.25
CA GLU A 184 -2.80 16.75 4.03
C GLU A 184 -3.50 15.83 5.02
N GLY A 185 -2.90 14.65 5.26
CA GLY A 185 -3.41 13.66 6.19
C GLY A 185 -4.48 12.74 5.62
N TYR A 186 -4.84 11.72 6.41
CA TYR A 186 -5.79 10.67 6.00
C TYR A 186 -7.21 10.92 6.54
N MET A 187 -7.35 11.83 7.52
CA MET A 187 -8.62 12.15 8.18
C MET A 187 -8.82 13.65 8.28
#